data_ada272674ed4448a9ab238df63cae22f
#
_entry.id   ada272674ed4448a9ab238df63cae22f
#
_cell.length_a   1.000
_cell.length_b   1.000
_cell.length_c   1.000
_cell.angle_alpha   90.00
_cell.angle_beta   90.00
_cell.angle_gamma   90.00
#
_symmetry.space_group_name_H-M   'P 1'
#
loop_
_entity.id
_entity.type
_entity.pdbx_description
1 polymer ?
#
loop_
_entity_poly.entity_id
_entity_poly.type
_entity_poly.pdbx_seq_one_letter_code
_entity_poly.pdbx_strand_id
1 'polypeptide(L)'
;PTRRSSDLQQAEVADPALFYDHDTERRMILGEAIGLRAYMHFDLLRMYAPAPAANPNTRTFIPYVDKYPSYVNDKQTVSYCLEHAIADLKESQRILFDIDTESTNFNPDRRFVQKVAGEGAFAALRGYRLNYYAVTAILARVYLYAGMNDEAYAEAKKLIDEEEKTKYFAADESYYASDNFKNGNMKMYDNIIFALYSPTELVDWDSEINHLTDGKSESDQNYLSWSSKMLDAVYGIEKENDFRFKYQLESKYYGYNYRTLKYYKQVESTEYGKANNQIIPMIRMSEVYYIAAEAIYTEGDLLKIAEAKSYLEKVKKGRGIKTVDYSSVSSKNDFVNMIVNDARREFFGEGQTLYMFKRLNKVLTCDSGEIP
;
A
#
# COMPACT_ATOMS: atom_id res chain seq x y z
N PRO A 1 -15.57 -18.07 2.37
CA PRO A 1 -15.51 -17.71 0.93
C PRO A 1 -16.91 -17.70 0.30
N THR A 2 -17.79 -18.64 0.66
CA THR A 2 -19.12 -18.77 0.09
C THR A 2 -20.12 -17.67 0.47
N ARG A 3 -20.00 -17.05 1.63
CA ARG A 3 -20.87 -15.95 2.06
C ARG A 3 -20.74 -14.70 1.19
N ARG A 4 -19.51 -14.33 0.78
CA ARG A 4 -19.27 -13.06 0.07
C ARG A 4 -19.83 -13.00 -1.35
N SER A 5 -19.81 -14.11 -2.10
CA SER A 5 -20.43 -14.12 -3.45
C SER A 5 -21.95 -14.06 -3.38
N SER A 6 -22.55 -14.68 -2.35
CA SER A 6 -24.00 -14.56 -2.11
C SER A 6 -24.38 -13.14 -1.67
N ASP A 7 -23.54 -12.51 -0.85
CA ASP A 7 -23.77 -11.14 -0.36
C ASP A 7 -23.72 -10.12 -1.51
N LEU A 8 -22.82 -10.32 -2.49
CA LEU A 8 -22.75 -9.50 -3.71
C LEU A 8 -24.04 -9.59 -4.54
N GLN A 9 -24.52 -10.80 -4.85
CA GLN A 9 -25.77 -10.99 -5.59
C GLN A 9 -26.98 -10.49 -4.81
N GLN A 10 -26.98 -10.67 -3.49
CA GLN A 10 -28.04 -10.16 -2.63
C GLN A 10 -28.03 -8.63 -2.58
N ALA A 11 -26.86 -8.00 -2.47
CA ALA A 11 -26.75 -6.54 -2.46
C ALA A 11 -27.14 -5.92 -3.80
N GLU A 12 -26.87 -6.58 -4.92
CA GLU A 12 -27.22 -6.08 -6.25
C GLU A 12 -28.74 -6.01 -6.48
N VAL A 13 -29.48 -7.01 -6.00
CA VAL A 13 -30.92 -7.15 -6.21
C VAL A 13 -31.76 -6.81 -4.98
N ALA A 14 -31.14 -6.53 -3.85
CA ALA A 14 -31.85 -6.27 -2.60
C ALA A 14 -32.63 -4.93 -2.67
N ASP A 15 -33.81 -4.94 -2.06
CA ASP A 15 -34.58 -3.72 -1.86
C ASP A 15 -33.79 -2.75 -0.95
N PRO A 16 -33.51 -1.51 -1.41
CA PRO A 16 -32.86 -0.51 -0.57
C PRO A 16 -33.52 -0.27 0.79
N ALA A 17 -34.82 -0.48 0.91
CA ALA A 17 -35.54 -0.35 2.17
C ALA A 17 -35.10 -1.33 3.26
N LEU A 18 -34.34 -2.39 2.91
CA LEU A 18 -33.79 -3.35 3.88
C LEU A 18 -32.53 -2.82 4.59
N PHE A 19 -31.94 -1.72 4.10
CA PHE A 19 -30.74 -1.13 4.65
C PHE A 19 -31.06 0.14 5.44
N TYR A 20 -30.30 0.40 6.49
CA TYR A 20 -30.53 1.55 7.37
C TYR A 20 -30.35 2.88 6.65
N ASP A 21 -29.25 3.01 5.86
CA ASP A 21 -28.98 4.16 4.99
C ASP A 21 -29.44 3.92 3.54
N HIS A 22 -30.46 3.07 3.35
CA HIS A 22 -31.11 2.79 2.08
C HIS A 22 -30.13 2.44 0.94
N ASP A 23 -30.27 3.10 -0.20
CA ASP A 23 -29.46 2.79 -1.38
C ASP A 23 -27.97 3.12 -1.20
N THR A 24 -27.65 4.10 -0.37
CA THR A 24 -26.26 4.46 -0.08
C THR A 24 -25.51 3.31 0.59
N GLU A 25 -26.10 2.72 1.63
CA GLU A 25 -25.50 1.57 2.32
C GLU A 25 -25.43 0.34 1.41
N ARG A 26 -26.49 0.05 0.66
CA ARG A 26 -26.53 -1.04 -0.31
C ARG A 26 -25.41 -0.90 -1.36
N ARG A 27 -25.27 0.28 -1.97
CA ARG A 27 -24.23 0.58 -2.97
C ARG A 27 -22.82 0.51 -2.36
N MET A 28 -22.66 0.97 -1.15
CA MET A 28 -21.39 0.89 -0.43
C MET A 28 -20.96 -0.56 -0.22
N ILE A 29 -21.86 -1.43 0.26
CA ILE A 29 -21.60 -2.87 0.41
C ILE A 29 -21.24 -3.50 -0.94
N LEU A 30 -21.99 -3.19 -1.98
CA LEU A 30 -21.77 -3.74 -3.32
C LEU A 30 -20.39 -3.29 -3.87
N GLY A 31 -20.09 -2.00 -3.83
CA GLY A 31 -18.82 -1.45 -4.32
C GLY A 31 -17.61 -2.00 -3.58
N GLU A 32 -17.69 -2.05 -2.24
CA GLU A 32 -16.62 -2.62 -1.41
C GLU A 32 -16.40 -4.12 -1.69
N ALA A 33 -17.47 -4.89 -1.81
CA ALA A 33 -17.37 -6.32 -2.02
C ALA A 33 -16.78 -6.67 -3.41
N ILE A 34 -17.17 -5.93 -4.47
CA ILE A 34 -16.58 -6.07 -5.81
C ILE A 34 -15.09 -5.70 -5.77
N GLY A 35 -14.74 -4.56 -5.18
CA GLY A 35 -13.35 -4.11 -5.07
C GLY A 35 -12.49 -5.08 -4.23
N LEU A 36 -13.00 -5.60 -3.13
CA LEU A 36 -12.30 -6.60 -2.31
C LEU A 36 -12.10 -7.92 -3.05
N ARG A 37 -13.08 -8.35 -3.86
CA ARG A 37 -12.94 -9.52 -4.71
C ARG A 37 -11.75 -9.36 -5.66
N ALA A 38 -11.70 -8.24 -6.36
CA ALA A 38 -10.60 -7.92 -7.26
C ALA A 38 -9.25 -7.87 -6.54
N TYR A 39 -9.19 -7.16 -5.42
CA TYR A 39 -7.96 -7.01 -4.64
C TYR A 39 -7.42 -8.35 -4.14
N MET A 40 -8.28 -9.21 -3.60
CA MET A 40 -7.88 -10.54 -3.11
C MET A 40 -7.40 -11.45 -4.25
N HIS A 41 -8.07 -11.47 -5.40
CA HIS A 41 -7.62 -12.25 -6.56
C HIS A 41 -6.30 -11.70 -7.12
N PHE A 42 -6.12 -10.39 -7.16
CA PHE A 42 -4.87 -9.78 -7.56
C PHE A 42 -3.72 -10.14 -6.62
N ASP A 43 -3.94 -10.14 -5.31
CA ASP A 43 -2.92 -10.55 -4.35
C ASP A 43 -2.55 -12.04 -4.48
N LEU A 44 -3.53 -12.91 -4.66
CA LEU A 44 -3.28 -14.32 -4.96
C LEU A 44 -2.53 -14.50 -6.29
N LEU A 45 -2.87 -13.72 -7.31
CA LEU A 45 -2.17 -13.73 -8.59
C LEU A 45 -0.70 -13.34 -8.42
N ARG A 46 -0.42 -12.22 -7.73
CA ARG A 46 0.95 -11.77 -7.46
C ARG A 46 1.75 -12.81 -6.66
N MET A 47 1.09 -13.54 -5.79
CA MET A 47 1.70 -14.53 -4.91
C MET A 47 2.05 -15.82 -5.67
N TYR A 48 1.13 -16.37 -6.44
CA TYR A 48 1.21 -17.72 -7.00
C TYR A 48 1.48 -17.80 -8.49
N ALA A 49 1.36 -16.71 -9.25
CA ALA A 49 1.66 -16.68 -10.68
C ALA A 49 2.92 -15.87 -10.98
N PRO A 50 3.65 -16.11 -12.05
CA PRO A 50 4.73 -15.24 -12.50
C PRO A 50 4.19 -13.86 -12.88
N ALA A 51 5.08 -12.85 -12.89
CA ALA A 51 4.69 -11.53 -13.37
C ALA A 51 4.41 -11.52 -14.88
N PRO A 52 3.57 -10.61 -15.39
CA PRO A 52 3.25 -10.52 -16.82
C PRO A 52 4.48 -10.46 -17.72
N ALA A 53 5.51 -9.72 -17.31
CA ALA A 53 6.75 -9.58 -18.06
C ALA A 53 7.54 -10.90 -18.20
N ALA A 54 7.35 -11.85 -17.29
CA ALA A 54 8.05 -13.15 -17.27
C ALA A 54 7.19 -14.30 -17.80
N ASN A 55 5.91 -14.05 -18.07
CA ASN A 55 4.98 -15.12 -18.45
C ASN A 55 4.25 -14.84 -19.75
N PRO A 56 4.52 -15.60 -20.76
CA PRO A 56 3.57 -15.78 -21.85
C PRO A 56 2.33 -16.51 -21.30
N ASN A 57 1.16 -16.00 -21.47
CA ASN A 57 -0.14 -16.54 -21.02
C ASN A 57 -0.49 -17.95 -21.56
N THR A 58 0.48 -18.86 -21.52
CA THR A 58 0.38 -20.25 -21.98
C THR A 58 -0.01 -21.23 -20.87
N ARG A 59 -0.03 -20.74 -19.61
CA ARG A 59 -0.32 -21.55 -18.42
C ARG A 59 -1.37 -20.86 -17.57
N THR A 60 -2.11 -21.65 -16.80
CA THR A 60 -3.11 -21.19 -15.84
C THR A 60 -2.62 -21.38 -14.40
N PHE A 61 -2.96 -20.48 -13.48
CA PHE A 61 -2.39 -20.44 -12.15
C PHE A 61 -3.42 -20.43 -11.02
N ILE A 62 -4.35 -19.48 -11.02
CA ILE A 62 -5.39 -19.34 -10.02
C ILE A 62 -6.76 -19.23 -10.68
N PRO A 63 -7.85 -19.64 -10.03
CA PRO A 63 -9.18 -19.31 -10.51
C PRO A 63 -9.51 -17.85 -10.26
N TYR A 64 -10.37 -17.24 -11.07
CA TYR A 64 -11.06 -16.00 -10.75
C TYR A 64 -12.52 -16.33 -10.43
N VAL A 65 -12.91 -16.16 -9.18
CA VAL A 65 -14.22 -16.57 -8.67
C VAL A 65 -15.15 -15.36 -8.65
N ASP A 66 -16.03 -15.25 -9.62
CA ASP A 66 -16.96 -14.13 -9.82
C ASP A 66 -18.44 -14.54 -9.71
N LYS A 67 -18.74 -15.83 -9.60
CA LYS A 67 -20.11 -16.36 -9.57
C LYS A 67 -20.40 -17.19 -8.33
N TYR A 68 -21.66 -17.15 -7.93
CA TYR A 68 -22.20 -17.97 -6.84
C TYR A 68 -23.41 -18.80 -7.36
N PRO A 69 -23.58 -20.04 -6.91
CA PRO A 69 -22.67 -20.84 -6.11
C PRO A 69 -21.42 -21.24 -6.89
N SER A 70 -20.29 -21.32 -6.20
CA SER A 70 -19.01 -21.67 -6.81
C SER A 70 -18.42 -22.90 -6.13
N TYR A 71 -18.58 -24.05 -6.73
CA TYR A 71 -18.07 -25.32 -6.20
C TYR A 71 -16.68 -25.67 -6.73
N VAL A 72 -16.51 -25.53 -8.02
CA VAL A 72 -15.22 -25.75 -8.71
C VAL A 72 -15.03 -24.66 -9.76
N ASN A 73 -13.86 -24.07 -9.77
CA ASN A 73 -13.48 -23.07 -10.76
C ASN A 73 -12.17 -23.46 -11.41
N ASP A 74 -12.12 -23.35 -12.72
CA ASP A 74 -10.91 -23.60 -13.49
C ASP A 74 -9.88 -22.51 -13.24
N LYS A 75 -8.60 -22.91 -13.18
CA LYS A 75 -7.49 -21.97 -13.15
C LYS A 75 -7.45 -21.16 -14.45
N GLN A 76 -7.10 -19.91 -14.34
CA GLN A 76 -7.07 -18.94 -15.42
C GLN A 76 -5.65 -18.45 -15.70
N THR A 77 -5.45 -17.83 -16.87
CA THR A 77 -4.19 -17.18 -17.23
C THR A 77 -3.98 -15.89 -16.45
N VAL A 78 -2.74 -15.38 -16.45
CA VAL A 78 -2.41 -14.11 -15.80
C VAL A 78 -3.22 -12.96 -16.41
N SER A 79 -3.31 -12.87 -17.74
CA SER A 79 -4.09 -11.81 -18.41
C SER A 79 -5.56 -11.88 -18.05
N TYR A 80 -6.18 -13.06 -18.08
CA TYR A 80 -7.58 -13.21 -17.71
C TYR A 80 -7.85 -12.66 -16.29
N CYS A 81 -7.00 -13.05 -15.32
CA CYS A 81 -7.17 -12.59 -13.94
C CYS A 81 -6.97 -11.07 -13.80
N LEU A 82 -6.01 -10.49 -14.53
CA LEU A 82 -5.79 -9.04 -14.53
C LEU A 82 -6.95 -8.28 -15.17
N GLU A 83 -7.46 -8.75 -16.31
CA GLU A 83 -8.60 -8.13 -16.99
C GLU A 83 -9.85 -8.11 -16.10
N HIS A 84 -10.14 -9.21 -15.42
CA HIS A 84 -11.28 -9.31 -14.51
C HIS A 84 -11.07 -8.45 -13.24
N ALA A 85 -9.87 -8.44 -12.68
CA ALA A 85 -9.56 -7.58 -11.54
C ALA A 85 -9.68 -6.08 -11.90
N ILE A 86 -9.22 -5.68 -13.08
CA ILE A 86 -9.37 -4.30 -13.59
C ILE A 86 -10.84 -3.97 -13.79
N ALA A 87 -11.63 -4.87 -14.39
CA ALA A 87 -13.07 -4.64 -14.61
C ALA A 87 -13.81 -4.47 -13.29
N ASP A 88 -13.56 -5.35 -12.31
CA ASP A 88 -14.15 -5.26 -10.98
C ASP A 88 -13.73 -3.98 -10.24
N LEU A 89 -12.46 -3.58 -10.30
CA LEU A 89 -11.99 -2.35 -9.67
C LEU A 89 -12.61 -1.11 -10.31
N LYS A 90 -12.76 -1.08 -11.62
CA LYS A 90 -13.45 0.02 -12.32
C LYS A 90 -14.92 0.12 -11.91
N GLU A 91 -15.61 -1.00 -11.82
CA GLU A 91 -17.00 -1.01 -11.36
C GLU A 91 -17.12 -0.57 -9.89
N SER A 92 -16.26 -1.07 -9.03
CA SER A 92 -16.17 -0.62 -7.63
C SER A 92 -15.91 0.89 -7.54
N GLN A 93 -14.94 1.39 -8.31
CA GLN A 93 -14.62 2.83 -8.37
C GLN A 93 -15.84 3.65 -8.79
N ARG A 94 -16.57 3.21 -9.82
CA ARG A 94 -17.79 3.88 -10.30
C ARG A 94 -18.89 3.93 -9.25
N ILE A 95 -19.11 2.82 -8.52
CA ILE A 95 -20.14 2.73 -7.48
C ILE A 95 -19.82 3.63 -6.29
N LEU A 96 -18.55 3.69 -5.89
CA LEU A 96 -18.11 4.37 -4.67
C LEU A 96 -17.80 5.85 -4.89
N PHE A 97 -17.76 6.33 -6.13
CA PHE A 97 -17.32 7.68 -6.46
C PHE A 97 -18.11 8.76 -5.71
N ASP A 98 -19.40 8.88 -5.98
CA ASP A 98 -20.26 9.89 -5.36
C ASP A 98 -20.44 9.70 -3.85
N ILE A 99 -20.41 8.45 -3.39
CA ILE A 99 -20.51 8.12 -1.97
C ILE A 99 -19.34 8.71 -1.18
N ASP A 100 -18.12 8.60 -1.71
CA ASP A 100 -16.91 8.96 -0.99
C ASP A 100 -16.39 10.36 -1.36
N THR A 101 -16.81 10.95 -2.48
CA THR A 101 -16.34 12.26 -2.93
C THR A 101 -17.36 13.38 -2.74
N GLU A 102 -18.64 13.07 -2.73
CA GLU A 102 -19.73 14.06 -2.64
C GLU A 102 -20.52 13.98 -1.35
N SER A 103 -20.39 12.86 -0.62
CA SER A 103 -21.11 12.64 0.63
C SER A 103 -20.54 13.46 1.79
N THR A 104 -21.40 14.10 2.58
CA THR A 104 -21.02 14.72 3.86
C THR A 104 -20.67 13.70 4.96
N ASN A 105 -20.97 12.44 4.73
CA ASN A 105 -20.73 11.35 5.69
C ASN A 105 -19.29 10.83 5.66
N PHE A 106 -18.54 11.07 4.59
CA PHE A 106 -17.14 10.69 4.50
C PHE A 106 -16.22 11.92 4.58
N ASN A 107 -15.29 11.88 5.52
CA ASN A 107 -14.22 12.86 5.64
C ASN A 107 -12.87 12.13 5.52
N PRO A 108 -12.17 12.25 4.39
CA PRO A 108 -10.88 11.57 4.18
C PRO A 108 -9.83 11.93 5.21
N ASP A 109 -9.80 13.16 5.69
CA ASP A 109 -8.86 13.63 6.71
C ASP A 109 -9.07 12.92 8.07
N ARG A 110 -10.30 12.53 8.36
CA ARG A 110 -10.68 11.84 9.60
C ARG A 110 -11.05 10.35 9.40
N ARG A 111 -10.64 9.75 8.29
CA ARG A 111 -11.07 8.41 7.84
C ARG A 111 -10.88 7.27 8.84
N PHE A 112 -9.94 7.41 9.76
CA PHE A 112 -9.67 6.38 10.78
C PHE A 112 -10.31 6.66 12.16
N VAL A 113 -10.75 7.89 12.39
CA VAL A 113 -11.25 8.31 13.71
C VAL A 113 -12.69 8.82 13.68
N GLN A 114 -13.23 9.11 12.51
CA GLN A 114 -14.58 9.61 12.38
C GLN A 114 -15.57 8.55 12.88
N LYS A 115 -16.32 8.92 13.89
CA LYS A 115 -17.45 8.14 14.39
C LYS A 115 -18.72 8.95 14.11
N VAL A 116 -19.68 8.30 13.45
CA VAL A 116 -20.99 8.86 13.16
C VAL A 116 -22.01 8.05 13.97
N ALA A 117 -22.98 8.71 14.58
CA ALA A 117 -24.06 8.06 15.31
C ALA A 117 -25.35 8.12 14.49
N GLY A 118 -26.26 7.17 14.70
CA GLY A 118 -27.55 7.11 14.01
C GLY A 118 -27.42 6.75 12.53
N GLU A 119 -28.21 7.39 11.69
CA GLU A 119 -28.11 7.28 10.24
C GLU A 119 -26.72 7.72 9.79
N GLY A 120 -26.08 6.96 8.96
CA GLY A 120 -24.70 7.22 8.53
C GLY A 120 -23.61 6.56 9.39
N ALA A 121 -23.95 5.84 10.46
CA ALA A 121 -22.97 5.09 11.25
C ALA A 121 -22.23 4.05 10.41
N PHE A 122 -22.88 3.51 9.38
CA PHE A 122 -22.28 2.59 8.43
C PHE A 122 -21.19 3.25 7.58
N ALA A 123 -21.30 4.55 7.30
CA ALA A 123 -20.32 5.31 6.55
C ALA A 123 -19.08 5.74 7.38
N ALA A 124 -19.04 5.43 8.68
CA ALA A 124 -17.92 5.76 9.55
C ALA A 124 -16.68 4.90 9.30
N LEU A 125 -15.53 5.39 9.75
CA LEU A 125 -14.25 4.66 9.73
C LEU A 125 -13.84 4.15 8.34
N ARG A 126 -14.08 4.95 7.31
CA ARG A 126 -13.86 4.60 5.90
C ARG A 126 -12.41 4.25 5.57
N GLY A 127 -11.44 4.66 6.37
CA GLY A 127 -10.04 4.29 6.20
C GLY A 127 -9.73 2.81 6.45
N TYR A 128 -10.61 2.13 7.22
CA TYR A 128 -10.55 0.68 7.44
C TYR A 128 -11.43 -0.11 6.48
N ARG A 129 -12.06 0.55 5.54
CA ARG A 129 -12.93 -0.03 4.53
C ARG A 129 -12.45 0.37 3.15
N LEU A 130 -12.77 -0.43 2.14
CA LEU A 130 -12.40 -0.12 0.78
C LEU A 130 -13.25 1.05 0.25
N ASN A 131 -12.65 2.23 0.19
CA ASN A 131 -13.25 3.46 -0.29
C ASN A 131 -12.80 3.79 -1.72
N TYR A 132 -13.40 4.81 -2.35
CA TYR A 132 -13.07 5.24 -3.70
C TYR A 132 -11.56 5.50 -3.90
N TYR A 133 -10.93 6.20 -2.97
CA TYR A 133 -9.50 6.52 -3.05
C TYR A 133 -8.63 5.27 -2.97
N ALA A 134 -9.01 4.32 -2.12
CA ALA A 134 -8.34 3.03 -1.99
C ALA A 134 -8.47 2.19 -3.29
N VAL A 135 -9.67 2.12 -3.84
CA VAL A 135 -9.92 1.41 -5.12
C VAL A 135 -9.12 2.04 -6.24
N THR A 136 -9.09 3.38 -6.33
CA THR A 136 -8.31 4.12 -7.33
C THR A 136 -6.81 3.83 -7.21
N ALA A 137 -6.27 3.82 -5.99
CA ALA A 137 -4.87 3.50 -5.74
C ALA A 137 -4.53 2.04 -6.07
N ILE A 138 -5.42 1.10 -5.73
CA ILE A 138 -5.26 -0.33 -6.07
C ILE A 138 -5.35 -0.52 -7.59
N LEU A 139 -6.25 0.18 -8.27
CA LEU A 139 -6.36 0.11 -9.73
C LEU A 139 -5.09 0.62 -10.41
N ALA A 140 -4.49 1.73 -9.94
CA ALA A 140 -3.19 2.19 -10.40
C ALA A 140 -2.09 1.13 -10.21
N ARG A 141 -2.07 0.46 -9.05
CA ARG A 141 -1.14 -0.66 -8.75
C ARG A 141 -1.33 -1.84 -9.72
N VAL A 142 -2.58 -2.22 -10.00
CA VAL A 142 -2.90 -3.32 -10.93
C VAL A 142 -2.49 -2.98 -12.35
N TYR A 143 -2.78 -1.76 -12.82
CA TYR A 143 -2.35 -1.29 -14.13
C TYR A 143 -0.83 -1.29 -14.29
N LEU A 144 -0.09 -0.76 -13.30
CA LEU A 144 1.37 -0.80 -13.33
C LEU A 144 1.90 -2.24 -13.34
N TYR A 145 1.28 -3.15 -12.57
CA TYR A 145 1.65 -4.56 -12.56
C TYR A 145 1.39 -5.24 -13.91
N ALA A 146 0.33 -4.84 -14.60
CA ALA A 146 -0.02 -5.31 -15.94
C ALA A 146 0.85 -4.69 -17.06
N GLY A 147 1.69 -3.69 -16.77
CA GLY A 147 2.48 -2.95 -17.75
C GLY A 147 1.70 -1.87 -18.49
N MET A 148 0.50 -1.54 -18.04
CA MET A 148 -0.39 -0.51 -18.59
C MET A 148 -0.05 0.86 -17.97
N ASN A 149 1.07 1.45 -18.42
CA ASN A 149 1.65 2.62 -17.77
C ASN A 149 0.78 3.88 -17.89
N ASP A 150 0.15 4.11 -19.05
CA ASP A 150 -0.67 5.31 -19.24
C ASP A 150 -1.90 5.29 -18.33
N GLU A 151 -2.55 4.12 -18.18
CA GLU A 151 -3.68 3.93 -17.28
C GLU A 151 -3.24 3.99 -15.81
N ALA A 152 -2.09 3.40 -15.47
CA ALA A 152 -1.52 3.49 -14.13
C ALA A 152 -1.25 4.93 -13.72
N TYR A 153 -0.66 5.71 -14.62
CA TYR A 153 -0.43 7.14 -14.41
C TYR A 153 -1.74 7.92 -14.26
N ALA A 154 -2.71 7.66 -15.14
CA ALA A 154 -4.01 8.35 -15.09
C ALA A 154 -4.74 8.13 -13.76
N GLU A 155 -4.75 6.90 -13.23
CA GLU A 155 -5.37 6.62 -11.92
C GLU A 155 -4.56 7.22 -10.76
N ALA A 156 -3.24 7.12 -10.79
CA ALA A 156 -2.38 7.73 -9.78
C ALA A 156 -2.53 9.27 -9.77
N LYS A 157 -2.62 9.89 -10.94
CA LYS A 157 -2.77 11.34 -11.08
C LYS A 157 -4.06 11.88 -10.46
N LYS A 158 -5.17 11.15 -10.52
CA LYS A 158 -6.43 11.53 -9.83
C LYS A 158 -6.19 11.73 -8.32
N LEU A 159 -5.44 10.83 -7.69
CA LEU A 159 -5.15 10.91 -6.26
C LEU A 159 -4.13 12.00 -5.95
N ILE A 160 -3.15 12.20 -6.82
CA ILE A 160 -2.15 13.27 -6.67
C ILE A 160 -2.82 14.64 -6.76
N ASP A 161 -3.72 14.84 -7.73
CA ASP A 161 -4.46 16.09 -7.89
C ASP A 161 -5.38 16.36 -6.69
N GLU A 162 -6.01 15.33 -6.17
CA GLU A 162 -6.82 15.46 -4.97
C GLU A 162 -5.96 15.78 -3.74
N GLU A 163 -4.80 15.13 -3.58
CA GLU A 163 -3.85 15.42 -2.50
C GLU A 163 -3.30 16.85 -2.57
N GLU A 164 -2.96 17.35 -3.77
CA GLU A 164 -2.48 18.71 -3.96
C GLU A 164 -3.54 19.75 -3.56
N LYS A 165 -4.81 19.45 -3.83
CA LYS A 165 -5.94 20.31 -3.53
C LYS A 165 -6.34 20.26 -2.04
N THR A 166 -6.40 19.09 -1.45
CA THR A 166 -7.06 18.86 -0.16
C THR A 166 -6.11 18.52 1.00
N LYS A 167 -4.91 18.02 0.70
CA LYS A 167 -3.95 17.50 1.67
C LYS A 167 -4.45 16.33 2.51
N TYR A 168 -5.38 15.54 2.00
CA TYR A 168 -5.98 14.41 2.73
C TYR A 168 -5.02 13.26 3.03
N PHE A 169 -4.00 13.07 2.18
CA PHE A 169 -3.06 11.94 2.28
C PHE A 169 -1.62 12.46 2.30
N ALA A 170 -1.34 13.34 3.23
CA ALA A 170 -0.11 14.10 3.29
C ALA A 170 1.16 13.26 3.08
N ALA A 171 1.98 13.66 2.12
CA ALA A 171 3.26 13.03 1.80
C ALA A 171 4.43 14.01 1.85
N ASP A 172 4.19 15.26 2.17
CA ASP A 172 5.20 16.31 2.17
C ASP A 172 5.90 16.50 3.54
N GLU A 173 6.98 17.28 3.53
CA GLU A 173 7.86 17.51 4.68
C GLU A 173 7.13 18.12 5.89
N SER A 174 6.07 18.90 5.69
CA SER A 174 5.34 19.61 6.75
C SER A 174 4.62 18.65 7.71
N TYR A 175 4.18 17.49 7.19
CA TYR A 175 3.44 16.49 7.97
C TYR A 175 4.33 15.44 8.63
N TYR A 176 5.53 15.19 8.07
CA TYR A 176 6.45 14.16 8.55
C TYR A 176 7.74 14.75 9.11
N ALA A 177 7.61 15.87 9.79
CA ALA A 177 8.71 16.36 10.61
C ALA A 177 9.14 15.26 11.60
N SER A 178 10.41 15.28 11.99
CA SER A 178 10.99 14.32 12.93
C SER A 178 10.14 14.07 14.19
N ASP A 179 9.37 15.07 14.61
CA ASP A 179 8.54 14.98 15.82
C ASP A 179 7.36 14.01 15.68
N ASN A 180 6.79 13.81 14.47
CA ASN A 180 5.75 12.83 14.26
C ASN A 180 6.27 11.40 14.48
N PHE A 181 7.47 11.09 14.00
CA PHE A 181 8.12 9.81 14.27
C PHE A 181 8.40 9.61 15.76
N LYS A 182 8.93 10.61 16.45
CA LYS A 182 9.17 10.56 17.89
C LYS A 182 7.88 10.36 18.71
N ASN A 183 6.74 10.79 18.17
CA ASN A 183 5.42 10.59 18.75
C ASN A 183 4.77 9.25 18.39
N GLY A 184 5.52 8.32 17.79
CA GLY A 184 5.07 6.98 17.49
C GLY A 184 4.39 6.79 16.13
N ASN A 185 4.46 7.78 15.20
CA ASN A 185 3.91 7.67 13.86
C ASN A 185 4.83 6.85 12.91
N MET A 186 5.14 5.61 13.30
CA MET A 186 6.08 4.76 12.57
C MET A 186 5.55 4.29 11.23
N LYS A 187 4.23 4.11 11.10
CA LYS A 187 3.56 3.67 9.86
C LYS A 187 3.12 4.82 8.97
N MET A 188 3.43 6.07 9.37
CA MET A 188 3.04 7.27 8.62
C MET A 188 1.53 7.32 8.37
N TYR A 189 0.78 7.38 9.46
CA TYR A 189 -0.68 7.31 9.54
C TYR A 189 -1.38 8.22 8.52
N ASP A 190 -0.95 9.48 8.42
CA ASP A 190 -1.59 10.45 7.52
C ASP A 190 -1.41 10.09 6.03
N ASN A 191 -0.39 9.31 5.71
CA ASN A 191 -0.09 8.85 4.35
C ASN A 191 -0.90 7.61 3.94
N ILE A 192 -1.61 6.96 4.87
CA ILE A 192 -2.34 5.71 4.62
C ILE A 192 -3.69 6.03 3.99
N ILE A 193 -3.97 5.48 2.81
CA ILE A 193 -5.25 5.60 2.13
C ILE A 193 -6.24 4.55 2.64
N PHE A 194 -5.75 3.31 2.83
CA PHE A 194 -6.52 2.17 3.31
C PHE A 194 -5.67 1.30 4.22
N ALA A 195 -6.26 0.84 5.31
CA ALA A 195 -5.63 -0.04 6.27
C ALA A 195 -6.61 -1.11 6.78
N LEU A 196 -6.08 -2.19 7.33
CA LEU A 196 -6.85 -3.10 8.18
C LEU A 196 -6.76 -2.63 9.64
N TYR A 197 -7.83 -2.84 10.37
CA TYR A 197 -7.88 -2.60 11.81
C TYR A 197 -7.61 -3.90 12.55
N SER A 198 -6.61 -3.90 13.40
CA SER A 198 -6.24 -5.06 14.23
C SER A 198 -5.87 -4.60 15.63
N PRO A 199 -6.82 -4.63 16.58
CA PRO A 199 -6.60 -4.10 17.92
C PRO A 199 -5.71 -4.99 18.79
N THR A 200 -5.57 -6.27 18.49
CA THR A 200 -4.90 -7.27 19.33
C THR A 200 -3.69 -7.92 18.67
N GLU A 201 -3.71 -8.13 17.36
CA GLU A 201 -2.67 -8.91 16.65
C GLU A 201 -1.28 -8.27 16.69
N LEU A 202 -1.18 -6.94 16.78
CA LEU A 202 0.12 -6.30 16.88
C LEU A 202 0.82 -6.54 18.23
N VAL A 203 0.05 -6.78 19.28
CA VAL A 203 0.58 -7.17 20.59
C VAL A 203 1.12 -8.60 20.52
N ASP A 204 0.40 -9.48 19.83
CA ASP A 204 0.82 -10.86 19.62
C ASP A 204 2.03 -10.93 18.66
N TRP A 205 2.02 -10.12 17.60
CA TRP A 205 3.18 -10.01 16.68
C TRP A 205 4.41 -9.43 17.36
N ASP A 206 4.24 -8.48 18.29
CA ASP A 206 5.37 -7.97 19.06
C ASP A 206 5.98 -9.06 19.91
N SER A 207 5.17 -9.92 20.53
CA SER A 207 5.66 -11.08 21.30
C SER A 207 6.24 -12.18 20.40
N GLU A 208 5.68 -12.45 19.22
CA GLU A 208 6.11 -13.55 18.35
C GLU A 208 7.25 -13.18 17.39
N ILE A 209 7.23 -11.98 16.83
CA ILE A 209 8.21 -11.55 15.81
C ILE A 209 9.35 -10.75 16.42
N ASN A 210 9.08 -9.92 17.42
CA ASN A 210 10.10 -9.10 18.03
C ASN A 210 10.76 -9.74 19.27
N HIS A 211 10.10 -10.67 19.94
CA HIS A 211 10.56 -11.49 21.07
C HIS A 211 11.44 -10.79 22.10
N LEU A 212 11.15 -9.53 22.42
CA LEU A 212 12.03 -8.70 23.23
C LEU A 212 11.73 -8.74 24.72
N THR A 213 10.61 -9.35 25.11
CA THR A 213 10.07 -9.22 26.46
C THR A 213 10.53 -10.31 27.42
N ASP A 214 11.12 -11.40 26.96
CA ASP A 214 11.26 -12.62 27.76
C ASP A 214 12.64 -12.88 28.38
N GLY A 215 13.45 -11.85 28.57
CA GLY A 215 14.77 -12.01 29.24
C GLY A 215 15.78 -12.86 28.45
N LYS A 216 15.51 -13.14 27.18
CA LYS A 216 16.45 -13.78 26.27
C LYS A 216 17.55 -12.80 25.88
N SER A 217 18.75 -13.32 25.64
CA SER A 217 19.84 -12.50 25.12
C SER A 217 19.47 -11.94 23.72
N GLU A 218 20.01 -10.79 23.33
CA GLU A 218 19.78 -10.23 21.99
C GLU A 218 20.14 -11.20 20.85
N SER A 219 21.07 -12.12 21.09
CA SER A 219 21.46 -13.17 20.14
C SER A 219 20.39 -14.25 19.91
N ASP A 220 19.46 -14.42 20.84
CA ASP A 220 18.45 -15.47 20.82
C ASP A 220 17.08 -14.97 20.34
N GLN A 221 17.02 -13.71 19.89
CA GLN A 221 15.78 -13.05 19.48
C GLN A 221 15.63 -13.13 17.96
N ASN A 222 14.49 -13.64 17.52
CA ASN A 222 14.08 -13.58 16.12
C ASN A 222 13.26 -12.32 15.89
N TYR A 223 13.76 -11.40 15.07
CA TYR A 223 13.03 -10.21 14.66
C TYR A 223 13.33 -9.87 13.20
N LEU A 224 12.37 -9.21 12.56
CA LEU A 224 12.54 -8.71 11.20
C LEU A 224 13.60 -7.60 11.19
N SER A 225 14.78 -7.91 10.66
CA SER A 225 15.92 -6.99 10.68
C SER A 225 16.62 -6.88 9.34
N TRP A 226 17.36 -5.79 9.17
CA TRP A 226 18.38 -5.65 8.15
C TRP A 226 19.75 -5.64 8.79
N SER A 227 20.72 -6.22 8.10
CA SER A 227 22.13 -6.03 8.46
C SER A 227 22.56 -4.59 8.15
N SER A 228 23.60 -4.10 8.85
CA SER A 228 24.19 -2.78 8.56
C SER A 228 24.68 -2.69 7.11
N LYS A 229 25.26 -3.78 6.58
CA LYS A 229 25.69 -3.87 5.18
C LYS A 229 24.55 -3.66 4.19
N MET A 230 23.40 -4.28 4.43
CA MET A 230 22.21 -4.11 3.58
C MET A 230 21.65 -2.69 3.68
N LEU A 231 21.64 -2.11 4.88
CA LEU A 231 21.24 -0.71 5.07
C LEU A 231 22.14 0.26 4.32
N ASP A 232 23.46 0.08 4.40
CA ASP A 232 24.40 0.91 3.66
C ASP A 232 24.20 0.81 2.15
N ALA A 233 23.91 -0.39 1.63
CA ALA A 233 23.59 -0.59 0.23
C ALA A 233 22.27 0.08 -0.22
N VAL A 234 21.25 0.10 0.66
CA VAL A 234 19.92 0.65 0.34
C VAL A 234 19.84 2.15 0.58
N TYR A 235 20.43 2.67 1.66
CA TYR A 235 20.37 4.10 2.01
C TYR A 235 21.50 4.92 1.37
N GLY A 236 22.67 4.34 1.16
CA GLY A 236 23.82 5.05 0.59
C GLY A 236 24.14 6.35 1.34
N ILE A 237 24.42 7.39 0.59
CA ILE A 237 24.75 8.73 1.13
C ILE A 237 23.57 9.44 1.82
N GLU A 238 22.34 8.98 1.61
CA GLU A 238 21.12 9.58 2.19
C GLU A 238 20.86 9.13 3.63
N LYS A 239 21.56 8.08 4.09
CA LYS A 239 21.34 7.41 5.38
C LYS A 239 21.17 8.37 6.56
N GLU A 240 22.10 9.33 6.68
CA GLU A 240 22.14 10.27 7.80
C GLU A 240 21.06 11.37 7.75
N ASN A 241 20.39 11.52 6.61
CA ASN A 241 19.31 12.50 6.46
C ASN A 241 17.92 11.87 6.44
N ASP A 242 17.83 10.56 6.17
CA ASP A 242 16.58 9.85 6.03
C ASP A 242 15.91 9.60 7.40
N PHE A 243 14.73 10.15 7.61
CA PHE A 243 13.96 9.98 8.86
C PHE A 243 13.57 8.52 9.11
N ARG A 244 13.42 7.72 8.05
CA ARG A 244 13.13 6.29 8.19
C ARG A 244 14.29 5.56 8.84
N PHE A 245 15.54 5.89 8.45
CA PHE A 245 16.70 5.34 9.12
C PHE A 245 16.79 5.81 10.58
N LYS A 246 16.60 7.12 10.81
CA LYS A 246 16.79 7.74 12.14
C LYS A 246 15.74 7.30 13.16
N TYR A 247 14.50 7.12 12.75
CA TYR A 247 13.37 7.00 13.67
C TYR A 247 12.55 5.72 13.52
N GLN A 248 12.58 5.06 12.36
CA GLN A 248 11.84 3.80 12.15
C GLN A 248 12.69 2.56 12.38
N LEU A 249 14.01 2.73 12.54
CA LEU A 249 14.94 1.62 12.74
C LEU A 249 15.62 1.76 14.10
N GLU A 250 15.76 0.65 14.78
CA GLU A 250 16.51 0.54 16.03
C GLU A 250 17.71 -0.38 15.85
N SER A 251 18.89 0.11 16.26
CA SER A 251 20.11 -0.67 16.23
C SER A 251 20.07 -1.77 17.29
N LYS A 252 20.41 -2.99 16.90
CA LYS A 252 20.54 -4.16 17.75
C LYS A 252 21.88 -4.83 17.53
N TYR A 253 22.29 -5.65 18.48
CA TYR A 253 23.51 -6.46 18.43
C TYR A 253 24.74 -5.61 18.03
N TYR A 254 25.07 -4.62 18.85
CA TYR A 254 26.24 -3.74 18.66
C TYR A 254 26.29 -3.03 17.28
N GLY A 255 25.14 -2.79 16.64
CA GLY A 255 25.07 -2.13 15.33
C GLY A 255 25.19 -3.06 14.13
N TYR A 256 25.24 -4.36 14.31
CA TYR A 256 25.25 -5.30 13.19
C TYR A 256 23.90 -5.45 12.52
N ASN A 257 22.82 -5.37 13.29
CA ASN A 257 21.45 -5.51 12.82
C ASN A 257 20.58 -4.31 13.22
N TYR A 258 19.58 -4.04 12.41
CA TYR A 258 18.60 -2.98 12.63
C TYR A 258 17.21 -3.54 12.42
N ARG A 259 16.36 -3.45 13.44
CA ARG A 259 14.96 -3.86 13.35
C ARG A 259 14.04 -2.68 13.04
N THR A 260 12.88 -2.96 12.45
CA THR A 260 11.86 -1.94 12.24
C THR A 260 11.02 -1.72 13.50
N LEU A 261 10.73 -0.46 13.81
CA LEU A 261 9.81 -0.07 14.88
C LEU A 261 8.35 0.02 14.41
N LYS A 262 8.07 -0.17 13.11
CA LYS A 262 6.70 -0.11 12.56
C LYS A 262 5.74 -1.08 13.23
N TYR A 263 6.22 -2.28 13.54
CA TYR A 263 5.44 -3.37 14.13
C TYR A 263 5.82 -3.62 15.60
N TYR A 264 6.47 -2.64 16.21
CA TYR A 264 6.76 -2.63 17.63
C TYR A 264 5.71 -1.78 18.36
N LYS A 265 5.29 -2.24 19.53
CA LYS A 265 4.29 -1.52 20.32
C LYS A 265 4.78 -0.12 20.68
N GLN A 266 4.09 0.88 20.17
CA GLN A 266 4.34 2.27 20.48
C GLN A 266 3.62 2.69 21.77
N VAL A 267 4.13 3.76 22.40
CA VAL A 267 3.51 4.33 23.61
C VAL A 267 2.14 4.90 23.26
N GLU A 268 1.11 4.49 23.98
CA GLU A 268 -0.29 4.86 23.73
C GLU A 268 -0.70 6.21 24.32
N SER A 269 0.24 7.00 24.82
CA SER A 269 -0.01 8.36 25.32
C SER A 269 -0.30 9.37 24.21
N THR A 270 0.02 9.02 22.95
CA THR A 270 -0.24 9.84 21.77
C THR A 270 -1.29 9.19 20.87
N GLU A 271 -2.01 9.99 20.10
CA GLU A 271 -2.97 9.46 19.08
C GLU A 271 -2.25 8.64 18.03
N TYR A 272 -1.07 9.05 17.59
CA TYR A 272 -0.25 8.33 16.62
C TYR A 272 0.23 6.98 17.16
N GLY A 273 0.66 6.91 18.41
CA GLY A 273 1.07 5.65 19.03
C GLY A 273 -0.07 4.64 19.12
N LYS A 274 -1.26 5.09 19.53
CA LYS A 274 -2.47 4.25 19.52
C LYS A 274 -2.82 3.75 18.12
N ALA A 275 -2.85 4.64 17.16
CA ALA A 275 -3.16 4.30 15.77
C ALA A 275 -2.12 3.33 15.20
N ASN A 276 -0.83 3.56 15.44
CA ASN A 276 0.26 2.71 14.99
C ASN A 276 0.08 1.25 15.46
N ASN A 277 -0.38 1.05 16.69
CA ASN A 277 -0.56 -0.27 17.28
C ASN A 277 -1.76 -1.05 16.70
N GLN A 278 -2.68 -0.37 16.03
CA GLN A 278 -3.95 -0.94 15.58
C GLN A 278 -4.12 -0.97 14.05
N ILE A 279 -3.18 -0.39 13.29
CA ILE A 279 -3.30 -0.22 11.85
C ILE A 279 -2.30 -1.11 11.12
N ILE A 280 -2.77 -1.84 10.10
CA ILE A 280 -1.94 -2.52 9.12
C ILE A 280 -2.12 -1.80 7.77
N PRO A 281 -1.11 -1.05 7.29
CA PRO A 281 -1.21 -0.34 6.02
C PRO A 281 -1.39 -1.29 4.85
N MET A 282 -2.37 -1.04 3.99
CA MET A 282 -2.63 -1.82 2.78
C MET A 282 -2.22 -1.07 1.51
N ILE A 283 -2.44 0.24 1.50
CA ILE A 283 -1.95 1.13 0.45
C ILE A 283 -1.76 2.54 1.00
N ARG A 284 -0.67 3.18 0.57
CA ARG A 284 -0.27 4.51 1.04
C ARG A 284 -0.02 5.46 -0.13
N MET A 285 -0.15 6.75 0.11
CA MET A 285 0.06 7.78 -0.91
C MET A 285 1.49 7.78 -1.47
N SER A 286 2.49 7.40 -0.69
CA SER A 286 3.87 7.21 -1.17
C SER A 286 3.95 6.20 -2.32
N GLU A 287 3.17 5.11 -2.28
CA GLU A 287 3.11 4.16 -3.39
C GLU A 287 2.48 4.77 -4.65
N VAL A 288 1.45 5.59 -4.49
CA VAL A 288 0.81 6.29 -5.61
C VAL A 288 1.82 7.22 -6.32
N TYR A 289 2.65 7.93 -5.57
CA TYR A 289 3.72 8.74 -6.14
C TYR A 289 4.78 7.89 -6.86
N TYR A 290 5.16 6.72 -6.32
CA TYR A 290 6.08 5.82 -7.02
C TYR A 290 5.49 5.26 -8.31
N ILE A 291 4.21 4.89 -8.30
CA ILE A 291 3.49 4.45 -9.50
C ILE A 291 3.49 5.54 -10.56
N ALA A 292 3.12 6.77 -10.19
CA ALA A 292 3.12 7.90 -11.11
C ALA A 292 4.52 8.19 -11.68
N ALA A 293 5.54 8.21 -10.80
CA ALA A 293 6.93 8.44 -11.20
C ALA A 293 7.43 7.41 -12.20
N GLU A 294 7.20 6.13 -11.95
CA GLU A 294 7.62 5.05 -12.85
C GLU A 294 6.85 5.07 -14.16
N ALA A 295 5.54 5.25 -14.09
CA ALA A 295 4.65 5.15 -15.24
C ALA A 295 4.87 6.29 -16.25
N ILE A 296 5.03 7.54 -15.77
CA ILE A 296 5.18 8.71 -16.65
C ILE A 296 6.59 8.83 -17.26
N TYR A 297 7.62 8.21 -16.65
CA TYR A 297 8.99 8.34 -17.12
C TYR A 297 9.12 7.82 -18.56
N THR A 298 9.44 8.71 -19.49
CA THR A 298 9.62 8.41 -20.91
C THR A 298 11.00 8.88 -21.36
N GLU A 299 11.85 7.96 -21.83
CA GLU A 299 13.19 8.29 -22.32
C GLU A 299 13.11 9.27 -23.49
N GLY A 300 13.94 10.30 -23.45
CA GLY A 300 13.99 11.36 -24.44
C GLY A 300 12.95 12.49 -24.25
N ASP A 301 11.97 12.31 -23.36
CA ASP A 301 10.99 13.37 -23.02
C ASP A 301 11.40 14.07 -21.71
N LEU A 302 12.05 15.22 -21.84
CA LEU A 302 12.56 15.96 -20.69
C LEU A 302 11.46 16.46 -19.74
N LEU A 303 10.26 16.75 -20.24
CA LEU A 303 9.15 17.21 -19.41
C LEU A 303 8.61 16.06 -18.58
N LYS A 304 8.39 14.91 -19.18
CA LYS A 304 7.94 13.72 -18.46
C LYS A 304 9.00 13.21 -17.47
N ILE A 305 10.27 13.29 -17.81
CA ILE A 305 11.37 12.97 -16.89
C ILE A 305 11.38 13.92 -15.70
N ALA A 306 11.21 15.22 -15.92
CA ALA A 306 11.15 16.20 -14.83
C ALA A 306 9.94 15.97 -13.92
N GLU A 307 8.79 15.68 -14.48
CA GLU A 307 7.58 15.33 -13.74
C GLU A 307 7.76 14.04 -12.93
N ALA A 308 8.30 12.98 -13.51
CA ALA A 308 8.61 11.74 -12.84
C ALA A 308 9.53 11.95 -11.62
N LYS A 309 10.60 12.75 -11.79
CA LYS A 309 11.51 13.13 -10.72
C LYS A 309 10.81 13.89 -9.60
N SER A 310 9.90 14.81 -9.93
CA SER A 310 9.15 15.58 -8.94
C SER A 310 8.30 14.71 -8.02
N TYR A 311 7.70 13.65 -8.54
CA TYR A 311 6.93 12.69 -7.72
C TYR A 311 7.82 11.90 -6.75
N LEU A 312 8.97 11.43 -7.20
CA LEU A 312 9.94 10.76 -6.32
C LEU A 312 10.46 11.72 -5.24
N GLU A 313 10.80 12.96 -5.64
CA GLU A 313 11.24 14.00 -4.71
C GLU A 313 10.21 14.33 -3.66
N LYS A 314 8.92 14.33 -4.02
CA LYS A 314 7.83 14.58 -3.08
C LYS A 314 7.88 13.59 -1.90
N VAL A 315 8.04 12.30 -2.18
CA VAL A 315 8.18 11.28 -1.14
C VAL A 315 9.46 11.47 -0.36
N LYS A 316 10.61 11.62 -1.04
CA LYS A 316 11.93 11.74 -0.39
C LYS A 316 12.03 12.96 0.50
N LYS A 317 11.48 14.12 0.08
CA LYS A 317 11.42 15.34 0.90
C LYS A 317 10.60 15.12 2.17
N GLY A 318 9.46 14.45 2.08
CA GLY A 318 8.68 14.04 3.24
C GLY A 318 9.39 13.05 4.18
N ARG A 319 10.53 12.52 3.78
CA ARG A 319 11.40 11.64 4.57
C ARG A 319 12.71 12.31 4.99
N GLY A 320 12.81 13.64 4.86
CA GLY A 320 13.96 14.43 5.30
C GLY A 320 15.08 14.59 4.26
N ILE A 321 14.93 14.03 3.08
CA ILE A 321 15.93 14.11 2.00
C ILE A 321 15.64 15.34 1.15
N LYS A 322 16.35 16.44 1.42
CA LYS A 322 16.10 17.74 0.78
C LYS A 322 16.51 17.79 -0.69
N THR A 323 17.57 17.07 -1.05
CA THR A 323 18.13 17.07 -2.41
C THR A 323 18.35 15.64 -2.85
N VAL A 324 17.86 15.31 -4.05
CA VAL A 324 18.02 13.99 -4.65
C VAL A 324 19.09 14.06 -5.73
N ASP A 325 20.09 13.19 -5.64
CA ASP A 325 21.14 13.09 -6.65
C ASP A 325 20.71 12.14 -7.78
N TYR A 326 20.61 12.67 -8.98
CA TYR A 326 20.28 11.91 -10.20
C TYR A 326 21.48 11.67 -11.10
N SER A 327 22.71 11.91 -10.64
CA SER A 327 23.92 11.77 -11.45
C SER A 327 24.13 10.36 -12.00
N SER A 328 23.63 9.35 -11.30
CA SER A 328 23.69 7.94 -11.73
C SER A 328 22.53 7.50 -12.64
N VAL A 329 21.56 8.38 -12.92
CA VAL A 329 20.37 8.05 -13.71
C VAL A 329 20.61 8.42 -15.17
N SER A 330 20.88 7.42 -15.99
CA SER A 330 21.08 7.56 -17.44
C SER A 330 19.95 6.94 -18.28
N SER A 331 19.14 6.07 -17.68
CA SER A 331 18.06 5.34 -18.35
C SER A 331 16.80 5.25 -17.46
N LYS A 332 15.67 4.83 -18.07
CA LYS A 332 14.46 4.48 -17.31
C LYS A 332 14.75 3.39 -16.27
N ASN A 333 15.54 2.40 -16.62
CA ASN A 333 15.87 1.32 -15.69
C ASN A 333 16.64 1.84 -14.45
N ASP A 334 17.57 2.80 -14.62
CA ASP A 334 18.28 3.41 -13.50
C ASP A 334 17.32 4.18 -12.60
N PHE A 335 16.39 4.93 -13.19
CA PHE A 335 15.37 5.66 -12.44
C PHE A 335 14.44 4.71 -11.67
N VAL A 336 13.99 3.62 -12.31
CA VAL A 336 13.18 2.58 -11.66
C VAL A 336 13.95 1.90 -10.53
N ASN A 337 15.27 1.67 -10.69
CA ASN A 337 16.11 1.15 -9.60
C ASN A 337 16.16 2.12 -8.41
N MET A 338 16.21 3.41 -8.67
CA MET A 338 16.15 4.43 -7.61
C MET A 338 14.80 4.41 -6.88
N ILE A 339 13.68 4.30 -7.60
CA ILE A 339 12.35 4.13 -7.01
C ILE A 339 12.30 2.85 -6.15
N VAL A 340 12.78 1.73 -6.67
CA VAL A 340 12.80 0.45 -5.93
C VAL A 340 13.61 0.55 -4.65
N ASN A 341 14.77 1.20 -4.67
CA ASN A 341 15.59 1.38 -3.48
C ASN A 341 14.90 2.26 -2.44
N ASP A 342 14.21 3.32 -2.87
CA ASP A 342 13.44 4.16 -1.94
C ASP A 342 12.20 3.42 -1.40
N ALA A 343 11.52 2.65 -2.24
CA ALA A 343 10.38 1.81 -1.85
C ALA A 343 10.77 0.70 -0.87
N ARG A 344 11.99 0.15 -0.95
CA ARG A 344 12.51 -0.82 0.05
C ARG A 344 12.59 -0.19 1.45
N ARG A 345 13.01 1.07 1.54
CA ARG A 345 13.01 1.82 2.81
C ARG A 345 11.59 2.10 3.29
N GLU A 346 10.74 2.52 2.35
CA GLU A 346 9.36 2.94 2.62
C GLU A 346 8.46 1.78 3.07
N PHE A 347 8.54 0.65 2.39
CA PHE A 347 7.67 -0.51 2.60
C PHE A 347 8.36 -1.64 3.38
N PHE A 348 9.40 -1.34 4.13
CA PHE A 348 10.04 -2.34 4.97
C PHE A 348 9.03 -2.96 5.94
N GLY A 349 8.90 -4.29 5.89
CA GLY A 349 7.91 -5.05 6.66
C GLY A 349 6.47 -5.04 6.12
N GLU A 350 6.19 -4.34 4.99
CA GLU A 350 4.82 -4.26 4.42
C GLU A 350 4.57 -5.24 3.25
N GLY A 351 5.54 -6.11 2.93
CA GLY A 351 5.40 -7.16 1.91
C GLY A 351 5.44 -6.69 0.44
N GLN A 352 5.44 -5.38 0.16
CA GLN A 352 5.33 -4.87 -1.22
C GLN A 352 6.62 -5.02 -2.03
N THR A 353 7.76 -5.03 -1.39
CA THR A 353 9.07 -5.12 -2.06
C THR A 353 9.22 -6.37 -2.92
N LEU A 354 8.77 -7.54 -2.42
CA LEU A 354 8.79 -8.80 -3.16
C LEU A 354 8.05 -8.67 -4.50
N TYR A 355 6.88 -8.05 -4.49
CA TYR A 355 6.06 -7.89 -5.70
C TYR A 355 6.66 -6.90 -6.68
N MET A 356 7.36 -5.88 -6.22
CA MET A 356 8.09 -4.95 -7.09
C MET A 356 9.24 -5.66 -7.81
N PHE A 357 10.06 -6.43 -7.07
CA PHE A 357 11.14 -7.22 -7.67
C PHE A 357 10.61 -8.24 -8.69
N LYS A 358 9.55 -8.96 -8.31
CA LYS A 358 8.90 -9.95 -9.18
C LYS A 358 8.35 -9.30 -10.46
N ARG A 359 7.63 -8.17 -10.37
CA ARG A 359 7.10 -7.45 -11.53
C ARG A 359 8.19 -7.00 -12.48
N LEU A 360 9.30 -6.52 -11.94
CA LEU A 360 10.44 -6.03 -12.70
C LEU A 360 11.41 -7.14 -13.15
N ASN A 361 11.09 -8.39 -12.85
CA ASN A 361 11.94 -9.57 -13.10
C ASN A 361 13.38 -9.37 -12.55
N LYS A 362 13.46 -8.81 -11.35
CA LYS A 362 14.72 -8.55 -10.65
C LYS A 362 15.03 -9.64 -9.64
N VAL A 363 16.30 -9.96 -9.51
CA VAL A 363 16.79 -10.90 -8.51
C VAL A 363 16.76 -10.24 -7.13
N LEU A 364 16.25 -10.97 -6.14
CA LEU A 364 16.34 -10.59 -4.74
C LEU A 364 17.74 -10.92 -4.23
N THR A 365 18.39 -9.95 -3.62
CA THR A 365 19.69 -10.13 -2.98
C THR A 365 19.58 -10.05 -1.47
N CYS A 366 20.31 -10.89 -0.78
CA CYS A 366 20.53 -10.83 0.68
C CYS A 366 22.04 -10.79 0.96
N ASP A 367 22.42 -10.68 2.25
CA ASP A 367 23.83 -10.59 2.65
C ASP A 367 24.66 -11.82 2.27
N SER A 368 24.03 -12.97 2.12
CA SER A 368 24.68 -14.24 1.72
C SER A 368 24.69 -14.47 0.21
N GLY A 369 24.12 -13.58 -0.59
CA GLY A 369 24.08 -13.69 -2.04
C GLY A 369 22.69 -13.47 -2.65
N GLU A 370 22.49 -13.99 -3.87
CA GLU A 370 21.20 -13.93 -4.55
C GLU A 370 20.23 -14.99 -3.99
N ILE A 371 18.97 -14.60 -3.83
CA ILE A 371 17.89 -15.53 -3.54
C ILE A 371 17.31 -15.94 -4.88
N PRO A 372 17.33 -17.22 -5.25
CA PRO A 372 16.82 -17.71 -6.53
C PRO A 372 15.33 -17.54 -6.71
#